data_2cc5deb55041c4a55f81f66ff06ba017
#
_entry.id   2cc5deb55041c4a55f81f66ff06ba017
#
_cell.length_a   1.000
_cell.length_b   1.000
_cell.length_c   1.000
_cell.angle_alpha   90.00
_cell.angle_beta   90.00
_cell.angle_gamma   90.00
#
_symmetry.space_group_name_H-M   'P 1'
#
loop_
_entity.id
_entity.type
_entity.pdbx_description
1 polymer ?
#
loop_
_entity_poly.entity_id
_entity_poly.type
_entity_poly.pdbx_seq_one_letter_code
_entity_poly.pdbx_strand_id
1 'polypeptide(L)'
;AGSLACVRALYLRAAELGKLHQFLPCPLTRADYAAGRAAEHLAARLREAARRPGVGGVVLYASCAEVLTQCDLEQVAEQAGLPVRILLRGPLVARTRNAVAELEQILSTFPPPVGEIPRGSAPLPVLPPDFSGVASLLQSWDAYPFLLTAGGCTGCLTLGDDATAGLRLEHSRFDDLELAAGCEAAAVNGIARGFAHSGRAFCGLMGSAIPELLGMDYTGIQESLAERGVPVLRFPCTGFESAPVGVDRALRNLATWRRPEGRDNQRISILGYSDLALGSRQPLRLGAEALTTRGYQVCVWGEEGFGGGELRSAPALNWVVTAEGLGGARQMEADYGIPYFCGLP
;
A
#
# COMPACT_ATOMS: atom_id res chain seq x y z
N ALA A 1 13.32 1.18 -9.60
CA ALA A 1 13.55 1.50 -8.19
C ALA A 1 12.45 2.39 -7.66
N GLY A 2 12.37 2.55 -6.35
CA GLY A 2 11.42 3.44 -5.70
C GLY A 2 10.65 2.77 -4.56
N SER A 3 9.57 3.44 -4.09
CA SER A 3 8.64 2.84 -3.12
C SER A 3 8.06 1.53 -3.65
N LEU A 4 7.55 0.69 -2.75
CA LEU A 4 6.93 -0.58 -3.13
C LEU A 4 5.79 -0.37 -4.15
N ALA A 5 4.99 0.69 -3.98
CA ALA A 5 3.92 1.05 -4.90
C ALA A 5 4.43 1.32 -6.34
N CYS A 6 5.54 2.07 -6.48
CA CYS A 6 6.14 2.35 -7.79
C CYS A 6 6.70 1.08 -8.44
N VAL A 7 7.40 0.27 -7.67
CA VAL A 7 8.01 -0.99 -8.15
C VAL A 7 6.93 -1.98 -8.57
N ARG A 8 5.83 -2.09 -7.80
CA ARG A 8 4.71 -2.95 -8.14
C ARG A 8 4.01 -2.53 -9.44
N ALA A 9 3.79 -1.24 -9.66
CA ALA A 9 3.18 -0.76 -10.91
C ALA A 9 3.98 -1.20 -12.15
N LEU A 10 5.32 -1.11 -12.07
CA LEU A 10 6.20 -1.57 -13.13
C LEU A 10 6.21 -3.10 -13.25
N TYR A 11 6.18 -3.82 -12.13
CA TYR A 11 6.10 -5.27 -12.11
C TYR A 11 4.83 -5.76 -12.83
N LEU A 12 3.67 -5.20 -12.49
CA LEU A 12 2.40 -5.56 -13.12
C LEU A 12 2.44 -5.30 -14.64
N ARG A 13 3.01 -4.15 -15.04
CA ARG A 13 3.17 -3.84 -16.46
C ARG A 13 4.12 -4.79 -17.17
N ALA A 14 5.22 -5.19 -16.55
CA ALA A 14 6.13 -6.19 -17.09
C ALA A 14 5.49 -7.58 -17.21
N ALA A 15 4.60 -7.94 -16.25
CA ALA A 15 3.83 -9.16 -16.29
C ALA A 15 2.85 -9.20 -17.47
N GLU A 16 2.07 -8.13 -17.66
CA GLU A 16 1.16 -7.98 -18.81
C GLU A 16 1.86 -8.14 -20.15
N LEU A 17 3.07 -7.61 -20.26
CA LEU A 17 3.88 -7.69 -21.47
C LEU A 17 4.67 -9.01 -21.61
N GLY A 18 4.57 -9.94 -20.67
CA GLY A 18 5.35 -11.18 -20.64
C GLY A 18 6.87 -10.97 -20.49
N LYS A 19 7.29 -9.84 -19.89
CA LYS A 19 8.69 -9.38 -19.78
C LYS A 19 9.27 -9.46 -18.37
N LEU A 20 8.66 -10.22 -17.47
CA LEU A 20 9.14 -10.33 -16.08
C LEU A 20 10.61 -10.80 -15.97
N HIS A 21 11.07 -11.65 -16.87
CA HIS A 21 12.46 -12.11 -16.90
C HIS A 21 13.47 -10.97 -17.16
N GLN A 22 13.01 -9.86 -17.76
CA GLN A 22 13.81 -8.66 -18.01
C GLN A 22 13.67 -7.62 -16.89
N PHE A 23 12.86 -7.88 -15.89
CA PHE A 23 12.58 -6.96 -14.79
C PHE A 23 13.34 -7.37 -13.52
N LEU A 24 14.01 -6.41 -12.88
CA LEU A 24 14.67 -6.59 -11.59
C LEU A 24 14.08 -5.60 -10.59
N PRO A 25 13.19 -6.02 -9.69
CA PRO A 25 12.59 -5.12 -8.72
C PRO A 25 13.63 -4.64 -7.70
N CYS A 26 13.58 -3.35 -7.38
CA CYS A 26 14.35 -2.75 -6.30
C CYS A 26 13.43 -1.86 -5.46
N PRO A 27 12.55 -2.44 -4.62
CA PRO A 27 11.78 -1.67 -3.67
C PRO A 27 12.72 -1.15 -2.58
N LEU A 28 12.63 0.14 -2.29
CA LEU A 28 13.36 0.82 -1.23
C LEU A 28 12.38 1.15 -0.10
N THR A 29 12.83 1.04 1.13
CA THR A 29 12.03 1.33 2.32
C THR A 29 12.18 2.81 2.72
N ARG A 30 11.24 3.31 3.52
CA ARG A 30 11.36 4.63 4.14
C ARG A 30 12.68 4.77 4.92
N ALA A 31 13.09 3.71 5.62
CA ALA A 31 14.34 3.70 6.38
C ALA A 31 15.59 3.81 5.48
N ASP A 32 15.55 3.27 4.27
CA ASP A 32 16.66 3.39 3.32
C ASP A 32 16.85 4.84 2.86
N TYR A 33 15.75 5.53 2.58
CA TYR A 33 15.81 6.96 2.24
C TYR A 33 16.24 7.82 3.43
N ALA A 34 15.65 7.60 4.60
CA ALA A 34 15.98 8.37 5.82
C ALA A 34 17.44 8.19 6.26
N ALA A 35 18.02 7.01 6.04
CA ALA A 35 19.40 6.70 6.38
C ALA A 35 20.41 6.99 5.25
N GLY A 36 19.96 7.52 4.09
CA GLY A 36 20.81 7.78 2.93
C GLY A 36 21.36 6.51 2.26
N ARG A 37 20.77 5.33 2.49
CA ARG A 37 21.23 4.04 1.94
C ARG A 37 20.63 3.68 0.60
N ALA A 38 19.76 4.51 0.04
CA ALA A 38 19.11 4.25 -1.24
C ALA A 38 20.12 4.00 -2.36
N ALA A 39 21.16 4.83 -2.47
CA ALA A 39 22.23 4.69 -3.45
C ALA A 39 22.98 3.36 -3.33
N GLU A 40 23.31 2.94 -2.09
CA GLU A 40 24.00 1.66 -1.82
C GLU A 40 23.15 0.46 -2.28
N HIS A 41 21.87 0.45 -1.95
CA HIS A 41 20.95 -0.62 -2.35
C HIS A 41 20.76 -0.67 -3.86
N LEU A 42 20.64 0.49 -4.53
CA LEU A 42 20.58 0.58 -5.99
C LEU A 42 21.84 0.04 -6.64
N ALA A 43 23.02 0.44 -6.18
CA ALA A 43 24.28 -0.05 -6.69
C ALA A 43 24.44 -1.57 -6.50
N ALA A 44 23.99 -2.12 -5.37
CA ALA A 44 23.99 -3.55 -5.13
C ALA A 44 23.09 -4.30 -6.14
N ARG A 45 21.91 -3.76 -6.42
CA ARG A 45 20.97 -4.33 -7.40
C ARG A 45 21.49 -4.24 -8.84
N LEU A 46 22.16 -3.16 -9.21
CA LEU A 46 22.80 -3.05 -10.52
C LEU A 46 23.94 -4.06 -10.69
N ARG A 47 24.76 -4.25 -9.66
CA ARG A 47 25.78 -5.32 -9.65
C ARG A 47 25.20 -6.73 -9.75
N GLU A 48 24.03 -6.97 -9.16
CA GLU A 48 23.29 -8.23 -9.36
C GLU A 48 22.84 -8.39 -10.82
N ALA A 49 22.29 -7.32 -11.43
CA ALA A 49 21.90 -7.33 -12.83
C ALA A 49 23.11 -7.65 -13.74
N ALA A 50 24.29 -7.07 -13.48
CA ALA A 50 25.50 -7.28 -14.24
C ALA A 50 25.98 -8.76 -14.22
N ARG A 51 25.61 -9.54 -13.20
CA ARG A 51 25.96 -10.96 -13.09
C ARG A 51 24.98 -11.89 -13.79
N ARG A 52 23.80 -11.37 -14.25
CA ARG A 52 22.80 -12.20 -14.91
C ARG A 52 23.22 -12.53 -16.34
N PRO A 53 23.06 -13.79 -16.77
CA PRO A 53 23.34 -14.18 -18.16
C PRO A 53 22.49 -13.36 -19.13
N GLY A 54 23.09 -12.95 -20.25
CA GLY A 54 22.39 -12.22 -21.32
C GLY A 54 22.11 -10.74 -21.06
N VAL A 55 22.46 -10.21 -19.88
CA VAL A 55 22.30 -8.78 -19.58
C VAL A 55 23.49 -7.99 -20.07
N GLY A 56 23.30 -7.20 -21.14
CA GLY A 56 24.31 -6.29 -21.70
C GLY A 56 24.18 -4.84 -21.22
N GLY A 57 23.11 -4.49 -20.53
CA GLY A 57 22.87 -3.15 -20.01
C GLY A 57 21.56 -3.06 -19.24
N VAL A 58 21.37 -1.97 -18.50
CA VAL A 58 20.19 -1.75 -17.64
C VAL A 58 19.59 -0.37 -17.86
N VAL A 59 18.26 -0.31 -18.01
CA VAL A 59 17.53 0.94 -17.82
C VAL A 59 17.13 1.02 -16.36
N LEU A 60 17.75 1.93 -15.62
CA LEU A 60 17.39 2.23 -14.23
C LEU A 60 16.18 3.17 -14.23
N TYR A 61 14.99 2.60 -14.01
CA TYR A 61 13.81 3.40 -13.77
C TYR A 61 13.85 3.92 -12.34
N ALA A 62 13.89 5.23 -12.15
CA ALA A 62 13.89 5.88 -10.85
C ALA A 62 12.66 6.79 -10.73
N SER A 63 12.20 6.97 -9.50
CA SER A 63 10.94 7.64 -9.15
C SER A 63 11.14 9.01 -8.52
N CYS A 64 10.06 9.66 -8.12
CA CYS A 64 10.12 10.92 -7.39
C CYS A 64 10.87 10.81 -6.05
N ALA A 65 10.86 9.64 -5.42
CA ALA A 65 11.53 9.45 -4.14
C ALA A 65 13.05 9.66 -4.27
N GLU A 66 13.67 9.14 -5.33
CA GLU A 66 15.09 9.34 -5.61
C GLU A 66 15.41 10.82 -5.88
N VAL A 67 14.51 11.54 -6.56
CA VAL A 67 14.66 12.98 -6.82
C VAL A 67 14.55 13.78 -5.53
N LEU A 68 13.50 13.54 -4.73
CA LEU A 68 13.27 14.27 -3.48
C LEU A 68 14.39 14.06 -2.46
N THR A 69 14.97 12.88 -2.42
CA THR A 69 16.06 12.55 -1.50
C THR A 69 17.44 12.81 -2.07
N GLN A 70 17.52 13.42 -3.26
CA GLN A 70 18.76 13.76 -3.95
C GLN A 70 19.72 12.56 -4.10
N CYS A 71 19.16 11.38 -4.40
CA CYS A 71 19.96 10.19 -4.63
C CYS A 71 20.84 10.39 -5.87
N ASP A 72 22.15 10.25 -5.73
CA ASP A 72 23.11 10.37 -6.85
C ASP A 72 23.05 9.14 -7.74
N LEU A 73 22.11 9.18 -8.70
CA LEU A 73 21.86 8.09 -9.63
C LEU A 73 22.99 7.91 -10.67
N GLU A 74 23.73 8.98 -10.96
CA GLU A 74 24.87 8.93 -11.89
C GLU A 74 26.02 8.16 -11.26
N GLN A 75 26.37 8.50 -10.01
CA GLN A 75 27.37 7.75 -9.26
C GLN A 75 26.96 6.27 -9.09
N VAL A 76 25.69 6.00 -8.84
CA VAL A 76 25.13 4.63 -8.76
C VAL A 76 25.32 3.88 -10.08
N ALA A 77 25.06 4.54 -11.21
CA ALA A 77 25.22 3.97 -12.54
C ALA A 77 26.68 3.65 -12.87
N GLU A 78 27.62 4.52 -12.53
CA GLU A 78 29.06 4.30 -12.71
C GLU A 78 29.58 3.06 -11.97
N GLN A 79 29.02 2.78 -10.80
CA GLN A 79 29.41 1.63 -9.97
C GLN A 79 28.81 0.29 -10.42
N ALA A 80 28.01 0.26 -11.47
CA ALA A 80 27.25 -0.92 -11.88
C ALA A 80 28.11 -1.97 -12.61
N GLY A 81 29.20 -1.57 -13.25
CA GLY A 81 30.07 -2.46 -14.06
C GLY A 81 29.47 -2.90 -15.39
N LEU A 82 28.39 -2.25 -15.85
CA LEU A 82 27.76 -2.42 -17.16
C LEU A 82 27.09 -1.10 -17.58
N PRO A 83 26.76 -0.93 -18.88
CA PRO A 83 26.05 0.24 -19.35
C PRO A 83 24.70 0.43 -18.61
N VAL A 84 24.52 1.59 -17.96
CA VAL A 84 23.26 1.98 -17.32
C VAL A 84 22.74 3.26 -17.96
N ARG A 85 21.43 3.30 -18.19
CA ARG A 85 20.73 4.51 -18.60
C ARG A 85 19.65 4.81 -17.57
N ILE A 86 19.57 6.05 -17.12
CA ILE A 86 18.62 6.49 -16.10
C ILE A 86 17.38 7.01 -16.80
N LEU A 87 16.21 6.51 -16.40
CA LEU A 87 14.90 6.98 -16.81
C LEU A 87 14.16 7.46 -15.57
N LEU A 88 14.07 8.78 -15.41
CA LEU A 88 13.31 9.41 -14.32
C LEU A 88 11.85 9.51 -14.69
N ARG A 89 10.97 9.05 -13.81
CA ARG A 89 9.52 9.13 -13.98
C ARG A 89 8.81 9.35 -12.65
N GLY A 90 7.78 10.17 -12.71
CA GLY A 90 6.91 10.44 -11.57
C GLY A 90 6.26 11.81 -11.67
N PRO A 91 5.33 12.13 -10.76
CA PRO A 91 4.62 13.42 -10.76
C PRO A 91 5.54 14.62 -10.56
N LEU A 92 6.67 14.46 -9.86
CA LEU A 92 7.63 15.55 -9.56
C LEU A 92 8.80 15.62 -10.55
N VAL A 93 8.75 14.88 -11.63
CA VAL A 93 9.79 14.90 -12.66
C VAL A 93 9.26 15.59 -13.90
N ALA A 94 10.04 16.50 -14.45
CA ALA A 94 9.72 17.18 -15.72
C ALA A 94 9.41 16.13 -16.79
N ARG A 95 8.21 16.19 -17.37
CA ARG A 95 7.74 15.19 -18.33
C ARG A 95 8.19 15.58 -19.73
N THR A 96 8.93 14.70 -20.38
CA THR A 96 9.00 14.73 -21.83
C THR A 96 7.63 14.35 -22.40
N ARG A 97 7.23 15.01 -23.49
CA ARG A 97 5.89 14.82 -24.09
C ARG A 97 5.63 13.40 -24.59
N ASN A 98 6.67 12.60 -24.82
CA ASN A 98 6.56 11.25 -25.35
C ASN A 98 7.50 10.27 -24.61
N ALA A 99 6.96 9.57 -23.61
CA ALA A 99 7.71 8.59 -22.83
C ALA A 99 8.22 7.40 -23.66
N VAL A 100 7.50 7.02 -24.70
CA VAL A 100 7.89 5.91 -25.58
C VAL A 100 9.10 6.32 -26.44
N ALA A 101 9.04 7.51 -27.04
CA ALA A 101 10.16 8.02 -27.84
C ALA A 101 11.44 8.21 -27.00
N GLU A 102 11.30 8.66 -25.74
CA GLU A 102 12.45 8.77 -24.83
C GLU A 102 13.04 7.39 -24.50
N LEU A 103 12.20 6.41 -24.23
CA LEU A 103 12.64 5.04 -23.98
C LEU A 103 13.31 4.44 -25.23
N GLU A 104 12.74 4.65 -26.42
CA GLU A 104 13.33 4.21 -27.69
C GLU A 104 14.69 4.87 -27.93
N GLN A 105 14.80 6.17 -27.67
CA GLN A 105 16.06 6.88 -27.74
C GLN A 105 17.10 6.32 -26.77
N ILE A 106 16.69 6.06 -25.51
CA ILE A 106 17.54 5.44 -24.51
C ILE A 106 18.00 4.05 -24.97
N LEU A 107 17.08 3.21 -25.45
CA LEU A 107 17.38 1.85 -25.91
C LEU A 107 18.33 1.85 -27.13
N SER A 108 18.21 2.82 -28.02
CA SER A 108 19.10 2.95 -29.16
C SER A 108 20.58 3.23 -28.81
N THR A 109 20.84 3.71 -27.58
CA THR A 109 22.21 3.97 -27.09
C THR A 109 22.87 2.74 -26.45
N PHE A 110 22.14 1.63 -26.31
CA PHE A 110 22.72 0.39 -25.79
C PHE A 110 23.50 -0.36 -26.86
N PRO A 111 24.55 -1.10 -26.46
CA PRO A 111 25.17 -2.04 -27.36
C PRO A 111 24.14 -3.14 -27.75
N PRO A 112 24.34 -3.79 -28.90
CA PRO A 112 23.48 -4.89 -29.31
C PRO A 112 23.44 -5.97 -28.22
N PRO A 113 22.30 -6.70 -28.08
CA PRO A 113 22.16 -7.70 -27.06
C PRO A 113 23.20 -8.81 -27.20
N VAL A 114 23.83 -9.18 -26.08
CA VAL A 114 24.89 -10.21 -26.01
C VAL A 114 24.29 -11.64 -25.97
N GLY A 115 23.00 -11.76 -25.70
CA GLY A 115 22.28 -13.01 -25.62
C GLY A 115 20.85 -12.81 -25.08
N GLU A 116 20.15 -13.94 -24.86
CA GLU A 116 18.82 -13.91 -24.28
C GLU A 116 18.88 -14.06 -22.75
N ILE A 117 18.08 -13.26 -22.04
CA ILE A 117 17.87 -13.43 -20.60
C ILE A 117 16.96 -14.65 -20.39
N PRO A 118 17.37 -15.67 -19.61
CA PRO A 118 16.55 -16.85 -19.40
C PRO A 118 15.18 -16.52 -18.80
N ARG A 119 14.09 -17.05 -19.37
CA ARG A 119 12.72 -16.80 -18.88
C ARG A 119 12.52 -17.26 -17.44
N GLY A 120 13.25 -18.29 -17.00
CA GLY A 120 13.24 -18.76 -15.61
C GLY A 120 13.85 -17.79 -14.58
N SER A 121 14.44 -16.65 -15.02
CA SER A 121 14.99 -15.62 -14.14
C SER A 121 13.96 -14.57 -13.70
N ALA A 122 12.66 -14.81 -13.94
CA ALA A 122 11.61 -13.90 -13.49
C ALA A 122 11.64 -13.72 -11.95
N PRO A 123 11.48 -12.48 -11.44
CA PRO A 123 11.48 -12.24 -10.02
C PRO A 123 10.20 -12.79 -9.36
N LEU A 124 10.26 -12.99 -8.04
CA LEU A 124 9.07 -13.25 -7.24
C LEU A 124 8.09 -12.08 -7.34
N PRO A 125 6.78 -12.34 -7.15
CA PRO A 125 5.77 -11.30 -7.16
C PRO A 125 6.07 -10.19 -6.17
N VAL A 126 5.98 -8.95 -6.63
CA VAL A 126 6.05 -7.75 -5.78
C VAL A 126 4.70 -7.61 -5.09
N LEU A 127 4.70 -7.58 -3.76
CA LEU A 127 3.47 -7.46 -2.96
C LEU A 127 2.76 -6.12 -3.21
N PRO A 128 1.43 -6.06 -3.02
CA PRO A 128 0.70 -4.79 -2.98
C PRO A 128 1.23 -3.88 -1.87
N PRO A 129 1.17 -2.56 -2.03
CA PRO A 129 1.55 -1.62 -0.98
C PRO A 129 0.56 -1.62 0.18
N ASP A 130 0.99 -1.10 1.34
CA ASP A 130 0.24 -1.04 2.60
C ASP A 130 -1.15 -0.40 2.44
N PHE A 131 -1.27 0.70 1.69
CA PHE A 131 -2.56 1.35 1.46
C PHE A 131 -3.55 0.48 0.67
N SER A 132 -3.10 -0.43 -0.20
CA SER A 132 -3.99 -1.39 -0.89
C SER A 132 -4.62 -2.36 0.11
N GLY A 133 -3.83 -2.88 1.06
CA GLY A 133 -4.32 -3.75 2.12
C GLY A 133 -5.32 -3.05 3.02
N VAL A 134 -5.00 -1.83 3.45
CA VAL A 134 -5.90 -1.02 4.30
C VAL A 134 -7.16 -0.63 3.55
N ALA A 135 -7.07 -0.22 2.28
CA ALA A 135 -8.25 0.09 1.48
C ALA A 135 -9.18 -1.11 1.34
N SER A 136 -8.63 -2.32 1.11
CA SER A 136 -9.41 -3.55 1.07
C SER A 136 -10.10 -3.87 2.41
N LEU A 137 -9.41 -3.64 3.52
CA LEU A 137 -10.00 -3.77 4.86
C LEU A 137 -11.15 -2.78 5.06
N LEU A 138 -10.95 -1.50 4.73
CA LEU A 138 -11.92 -0.43 4.89
C LEU A 138 -13.18 -0.61 4.04
N GLN A 139 -13.12 -1.36 2.95
CA GLN A 139 -14.30 -1.66 2.14
C GLN A 139 -15.30 -2.57 2.84
N SER A 140 -14.83 -3.47 3.71
CA SER A 140 -15.70 -4.28 4.54
C SER A 140 -16.28 -3.50 5.74
N TRP A 141 -15.80 -2.28 5.96
CA TRP A 141 -16.27 -1.38 7.02
C TRP A 141 -17.12 -0.26 6.42
N ASP A 142 -17.93 0.41 7.21
CA ASP A 142 -18.70 1.57 6.75
C ASP A 142 -17.81 2.83 6.67
N ALA A 143 -16.74 2.72 5.90
CA ALA A 143 -15.71 3.73 5.76
C ALA A 143 -15.73 4.38 4.38
N TYR A 144 -15.33 5.65 4.33
CA TYR A 144 -14.93 6.37 3.13
C TYR A 144 -13.39 6.36 3.03
N PRO A 145 -12.80 5.41 2.28
CA PRO A 145 -11.35 5.32 2.18
C PRO A 145 -10.80 6.43 1.28
N PHE A 146 -9.88 7.21 1.80
CA PHE A 146 -9.25 8.30 1.07
C PHE A 146 -7.73 8.25 1.15
N LEU A 147 -7.07 8.25 -0.01
CA LEU A 147 -5.61 8.22 -0.14
C LEU A 147 -5.06 9.60 -0.49
N LEU A 148 -4.22 10.16 0.38
CA LEU A 148 -3.43 11.34 0.06
C LEU A 148 -2.24 10.94 -0.82
N THR A 149 -2.21 11.46 -2.04
CA THR A 149 -1.22 11.06 -3.03
C THR A 149 -0.99 12.12 -4.10
N ALA A 150 0.19 12.11 -4.68
CA ALA A 150 0.49 12.88 -5.88
C ALA A 150 -0.16 12.27 -7.13
N GLY A 151 -0.43 13.08 -8.13
CA GLY A 151 -0.97 12.62 -9.41
C GLY A 151 -0.05 11.56 -10.05
N GLY A 152 -0.59 10.39 -10.36
CA GLY A 152 0.16 9.29 -10.98
C GLY A 152 0.72 8.23 -10.03
N CYS A 153 0.72 8.44 -8.70
CA CYS A 153 1.18 7.45 -7.73
C CYS A 153 0.19 6.28 -7.51
N THR A 154 -0.98 6.32 -8.10
CA THR A 154 -2.00 5.26 -8.03
C THR A 154 -1.88 4.18 -9.10
N GLY A 155 -0.80 4.18 -9.88
CA GLY A 155 -0.63 3.22 -10.99
C GLY A 155 -0.68 1.74 -10.59
N CYS A 156 -0.27 1.40 -9.35
CA CYS A 156 -0.38 0.02 -8.86
C CYS A 156 -1.85 -0.40 -8.63
N LEU A 157 -2.72 0.51 -8.23
CA LEU A 157 -4.14 0.26 -8.02
C LEU A 157 -4.87 0.02 -9.34
N THR A 158 -4.56 0.84 -10.36
CA THR A 158 -5.21 0.75 -11.68
C THR A 158 -4.74 -0.46 -12.50
N LEU A 159 -3.57 -1.03 -12.19
CA LEU A 159 -2.99 -2.13 -12.96
C LEU A 159 -3.24 -3.52 -12.37
N GLY A 160 -3.71 -3.65 -11.16
CA GLY A 160 -3.87 -4.98 -10.61
C GLY A 160 -4.74 -5.06 -9.35
N ASP A 161 -4.39 -4.34 -8.32
CA ASP A 161 -5.01 -4.51 -7.00
C ASP A 161 -6.48 -4.07 -7.03
N ASP A 162 -6.78 -2.97 -7.71
CA ASP A 162 -8.14 -2.46 -7.89
C ASP A 162 -9.02 -3.45 -8.66
N ALA A 163 -8.51 -3.99 -9.77
CA ALA A 163 -9.24 -4.96 -10.58
C ALA A 163 -9.45 -6.31 -9.86
N THR A 164 -8.48 -6.73 -9.03
CA THR A 164 -8.53 -8.04 -8.36
C THR A 164 -9.42 -8.03 -7.14
N ALA A 165 -9.38 -6.95 -6.35
CA ALA A 165 -10.14 -6.82 -5.11
C ALA A 165 -11.38 -5.93 -5.24
N GLY A 166 -11.63 -5.34 -6.41
CA GLY A 166 -12.70 -4.37 -6.62
C GLY A 166 -12.54 -3.13 -5.74
N LEU A 167 -11.31 -2.72 -5.48
CA LEU A 167 -10.99 -1.63 -4.55
C LEU A 167 -11.63 -0.32 -5.01
N ARG A 168 -12.51 0.23 -4.18
CA ARG A 168 -13.07 1.56 -4.33
C ARG A 168 -12.34 2.50 -3.37
N LEU A 169 -11.45 3.32 -3.91
CA LEU A 169 -10.58 4.20 -3.16
C LEU A 169 -10.61 5.59 -3.78
N GLU A 170 -11.07 6.55 -3.03
CA GLU A 170 -10.94 7.95 -3.41
C GLU A 170 -9.55 8.47 -3.09
N HIS A 171 -9.05 9.35 -3.91
CA HIS A 171 -7.67 9.85 -3.74
C HIS A 171 -7.50 11.28 -4.22
N SER A 172 -6.54 11.98 -3.62
CA SER A 172 -6.05 13.25 -4.16
C SER A 172 -5.23 13.01 -5.45
N ARG A 173 -4.98 14.10 -6.17
CA ARG A 173 -4.10 14.13 -7.34
C ARG A 173 -3.27 15.39 -7.29
N PHE A 174 -2.58 15.59 -6.17
CA PHE A 174 -1.77 16.80 -6.00
C PHE A 174 -0.79 16.94 -7.15
N ASP A 175 -0.75 18.13 -7.72
CA ASP A 175 0.26 18.50 -8.70
C ASP A 175 1.53 19.04 -8.03
N ASP A 176 2.52 19.40 -8.85
CA ASP A 176 3.83 19.85 -8.36
C ASP A 176 3.73 21.15 -7.57
N LEU A 177 2.84 22.04 -7.98
CA LEU A 177 2.64 23.34 -7.33
C LEU A 177 1.95 23.18 -5.96
N GLU A 178 0.90 22.35 -5.91
CA GLU A 178 0.20 22.04 -4.66
C GLU A 178 1.14 21.38 -3.66
N LEU A 179 1.97 20.42 -4.12
CA LEU A 179 2.95 19.75 -3.27
C LEU A 179 4.04 20.70 -2.75
N ALA A 180 4.44 21.68 -3.55
CA ALA A 180 5.45 22.67 -3.17
C ALA A 180 4.89 23.78 -2.25
N ALA A 181 3.64 24.17 -2.46
CA ALA A 181 3.01 25.28 -1.74
C ALA A 181 2.29 24.87 -0.44
N GLY A 182 2.11 23.55 -0.23
CA GLY A 182 1.27 22.98 0.83
C GLY A 182 -0.10 22.59 0.30
N CYS A 183 -0.47 21.34 0.46
CA CYS A 183 -1.68 20.75 -0.10
C CYS A 183 -2.72 20.35 0.97
N GLU A 184 -2.48 20.66 2.24
CA GLU A 184 -3.34 20.29 3.37
C GLU A 184 -4.74 20.88 3.23
N ALA A 185 -4.86 22.17 2.86
CA ALA A 185 -6.14 22.82 2.67
C ALA A 185 -6.93 22.22 1.49
N ALA A 186 -6.26 21.89 0.39
CA ALA A 186 -6.85 21.18 -0.75
C ALA A 186 -7.33 19.78 -0.36
N ALA A 187 -6.52 19.05 0.44
CA ALA A 187 -6.87 17.75 1.00
C ALA A 187 -8.14 17.83 1.84
N VAL A 188 -8.19 18.73 2.82
CA VAL A 188 -9.35 18.94 3.71
C VAL A 188 -10.62 19.24 2.90
N ASN A 189 -10.53 20.14 1.92
CA ASN A 189 -11.67 20.50 1.07
C ASN A 189 -12.15 19.32 0.20
N GLY A 190 -11.23 18.56 -0.37
CA GLY A 190 -11.52 17.38 -1.19
C GLY A 190 -12.20 16.28 -0.38
N ILE A 191 -11.62 15.94 0.78
CA ILE A 191 -12.13 14.91 1.68
C ILE A 191 -13.52 15.28 2.21
N ALA A 192 -13.69 16.50 2.74
CA ALA A 192 -14.97 16.93 3.30
C ALA A 192 -16.10 16.86 2.26
N ARG A 193 -15.83 17.31 1.03
CA ARG A 193 -16.79 17.26 -0.07
C ARG A 193 -17.14 15.82 -0.45
N GLY A 194 -16.13 14.95 -0.64
CA GLY A 194 -16.36 13.55 -1.00
C GLY A 194 -17.08 12.77 0.11
N PHE A 195 -16.69 12.98 1.35
CA PHE A 195 -17.32 12.35 2.51
C PHE A 195 -18.80 12.71 2.64
N ALA A 196 -19.17 13.98 2.46
CA ALA A 196 -20.56 14.43 2.51
C ALA A 196 -21.48 13.72 1.50
N HIS A 197 -20.94 13.26 0.37
CA HIS A 197 -21.69 12.51 -0.65
C HIS A 197 -21.59 10.99 -0.50
N SER A 198 -20.71 10.50 0.35
CA SER A 198 -20.43 9.07 0.46
C SER A 198 -21.48 8.30 1.25
N GLY A 199 -22.19 8.96 2.16
CA GLY A 199 -23.11 8.33 3.12
C GLY A 199 -22.43 7.41 4.13
N ARG A 200 -21.10 7.48 4.28
CA ARG A 200 -20.30 6.60 5.15
C ARG A 200 -20.21 7.16 6.57
N ALA A 201 -19.94 6.28 7.53
CA ALA A 201 -19.87 6.65 8.94
C ALA A 201 -18.58 7.39 9.31
N PHE A 202 -17.46 7.13 8.64
CA PHE A 202 -16.18 7.81 8.89
C PHE A 202 -15.27 7.81 7.66
N CYS A 203 -14.29 8.71 7.65
CA CYS A 203 -13.24 8.75 6.65
C CYS A 203 -12.02 7.95 7.14
N GLY A 204 -11.59 6.97 6.34
CA GLY A 204 -10.32 6.26 6.52
C GLY A 204 -9.21 6.98 5.76
N LEU A 205 -8.41 7.79 6.45
CA LEU A 205 -7.36 8.61 5.85
C LEU A 205 -6.05 7.84 5.74
N MET A 206 -5.55 7.70 4.52
CA MET A 206 -4.29 7.00 4.21
C MET A 206 -3.30 7.94 3.52
N GLY A 207 -2.01 7.66 3.66
CA GLY A 207 -0.93 8.34 2.96
C GLY A 207 -0.24 7.46 1.91
N SER A 208 0.58 8.10 1.08
CA SER A 208 1.45 7.45 0.11
C SER A 208 2.87 8.02 0.17
N ALA A 209 3.79 7.50 -0.64
CA ALA A 209 5.22 7.79 -0.52
C ALA A 209 5.58 9.28 -0.62
N ILE A 210 4.96 10.03 -1.52
CA ILE A 210 5.32 11.43 -1.73
C ILE A 210 4.85 12.33 -0.57
N PRO A 211 3.58 12.31 -0.14
CA PRO A 211 3.16 13.04 1.05
C PRO A 211 3.97 12.68 2.30
N GLU A 212 4.35 11.41 2.45
CA GLU A 212 5.14 10.94 3.59
C GLU A 212 6.57 11.49 3.57
N LEU A 213 7.23 11.52 2.40
CA LEU A 213 8.59 12.07 2.25
C LEU A 213 8.61 13.60 2.41
N LEU A 214 7.54 14.28 2.01
CA LEU A 214 7.40 15.73 2.16
C LEU A 214 7.00 16.16 3.59
N GLY A 215 6.67 15.20 4.47
CA GLY A 215 6.30 15.49 5.85
C GLY A 215 4.93 16.16 6.00
N MET A 216 3.95 15.74 5.19
CA MET A 216 2.58 16.26 5.24
C MET A 216 2.01 16.25 6.66
N ASP A 217 1.34 17.34 7.06
CA ASP A 217 0.69 17.45 8.37
C ASP A 217 -0.66 16.73 8.41
N TYR A 218 -0.60 15.41 8.60
CA TYR A 218 -1.81 14.58 8.77
C TYR A 218 -2.61 14.94 10.01
N THR A 219 -1.96 15.44 11.06
CA THR A 219 -2.64 15.82 12.30
C THR A 219 -3.49 17.05 12.08
N GLY A 220 -2.93 18.09 11.48
CA GLY A 220 -3.69 19.29 11.13
C GLY A 220 -4.84 19.02 10.16
N ILE A 221 -4.65 18.07 9.21
CA ILE A 221 -5.74 17.63 8.33
C ILE A 221 -6.86 16.95 9.15
N GLN A 222 -6.53 16.06 10.09
CA GLN A 222 -7.53 15.40 10.93
C GLN A 222 -8.30 16.40 11.81
N GLU A 223 -7.60 17.34 12.44
CA GLU A 223 -8.20 18.39 13.26
C GLU A 223 -9.15 19.27 12.44
N SER A 224 -8.70 19.76 11.27
CA SER A 224 -9.52 20.58 10.37
C SER A 224 -10.76 19.83 9.84
N LEU A 225 -10.67 18.52 9.62
CA LEU A 225 -11.80 17.71 9.21
C LEU A 225 -12.76 17.48 10.37
N ALA A 226 -12.25 17.25 11.58
CA ALA A 226 -13.08 17.10 12.79
C ALA A 226 -13.88 18.36 13.09
N GLU A 227 -13.28 19.57 12.92
CA GLU A 227 -13.97 20.86 13.03
C GLU A 227 -15.14 21.00 12.04
N ARG A 228 -15.04 20.34 10.88
CA ARG A 228 -16.10 20.28 9.86
C ARG A 228 -17.12 19.16 10.08
N GLY A 229 -17.03 18.46 11.19
CA GLY A 229 -17.92 17.35 11.51
C GLY A 229 -17.66 16.07 10.72
N VAL A 230 -16.46 15.90 10.13
CA VAL A 230 -16.04 14.67 9.44
C VAL A 230 -15.31 13.78 10.45
N PRO A 231 -15.87 12.62 10.86
CA PRO A 231 -15.14 11.65 11.67
C PRO A 231 -14.00 11.05 10.85
N VAL A 232 -12.77 11.18 11.33
CA VAL A 232 -11.57 10.72 10.61
C VAL A 232 -10.76 9.77 11.46
N LEU A 233 -10.39 8.62 10.90
CA LEU A 233 -9.39 7.74 11.44
C LEU A 233 -8.20 7.64 10.47
N ARG A 234 -7.01 8.03 10.95
CA ARG A 234 -5.78 7.91 10.17
C ARG A 234 -5.25 6.49 10.23
N PHE A 235 -4.95 5.94 9.06
CA PHE A 235 -4.19 4.70 8.89
C PHE A 235 -2.79 5.06 8.37
N PRO A 236 -1.72 4.75 9.12
CA PRO A 236 -0.36 5.19 8.79
C PRO A 236 0.24 4.37 7.64
N CYS A 237 -0.34 4.54 6.44
CA CYS A 237 0.17 3.98 5.20
C CYS A 237 1.21 4.92 4.60
N THR A 238 2.21 4.34 3.97
CA THR A 238 3.35 5.06 3.41
C THR A 238 3.63 4.72 1.94
N GLY A 239 3.04 3.62 1.42
CA GLY A 239 3.37 3.09 0.10
C GLY A 239 4.76 2.44 0.01
N PHE A 240 5.50 2.38 1.11
CA PHE A 240 6.79 1.70 1.21
C PHE A 240 6.68 0.30 1.80
N GLU A 241 5.66 0.05 2.62
CA GLU A 241 5.40 -1.23 3.26
C GLU A 241 4.46 -2.10 2.43
N SER A 242 4.39 -3.39 2.73
CA SER A 242 3.49 -4.32 2.04
C SER A 242 2.06 -4.30 2.63
N ALA A 243 1.09 -4.73 1.84
CA ALA A 243 -0.32 -4.81 2.25
C ALA A 243 -0.53 -5.56 3.59
N PRO A 244 0.09 -6.74 3.83
CA PRO A 244 0.00 -7.40 5.13
C PRO A 244 0.42 -6.53 6.31
N VAL A 245 1.50 -5.77 6.18
CA VAL A 245 1.98 -4.84 7.23
C VAL A 245 0.98 -3.72 7.45
N GLY A 246 0.40 -3.18 6.37
CA GLY A 246 -0.64 -2.15 6.45
C GLY A 246 -1.88 -2.64 7.21
N VAL A 247 -2.36 -3.83 6.88
CA VAL A 247 -3.53 -4.45 7.53
C VAL A 247 -3.27 -4.72 9.01
N ASP A 248 -2.13 -5.33 9.37
CA ASP A 248 -1.77 -5.58 10.76
C ASP A 248 -1.75 -4.28 11.58
N ARG A 249 -1.12 -3.25 11.04
CA ARG A 249 -1.05 -1.92 11.68
C ARG A 249 -2.43 -1.27 11.81
N ALA A 250 -3.28 -1.40 10.79
CA ALA A 250 -4.63 -0.87 10.81
C ALA A 250 -5.50 -1.55 11.88
N LEU A 251 -5.41 -2.87 12.00
CA LEU A 251 -6.16 -3.63 13.00
C LEU A 251 -5.69 -3.29 14.43
N ARG A 252 -4.40 -3.08 14.66
CA ARG A 252 -3.88 -2.60 15.94
C ARG A 252 -4.39 -1.21 16.29
N ASN A 253 -4.35 -0.27 15.35
CA ASN A 253 -4.86 1.09 15.55
C ASN A 253 -6.34 1.06 15.91
N LEU A 254 -7.11 0.24 15.22
CA LEU A 254 -8.52 0.14 15.45
C LEU A 254 -8.83 -0.46 16.83
N ALA A 255 -8.07 -1.44 17.29
CA ALA A 255 -8.19 -2.01 18.62
C ALA A 255 -7.99 -0.97 19.72
N THR A 256 -7.07 -0.02 19.52
CA THR A 256 -6.84 1.07 20.48
C THR A 256 -7.86 2.20 20.37
N TRP A 257 -8.37 2.46 19.18
CA TRP A 257 -9.31 3.54 18.92
C TRP A 257 -10.71 3.28 19.51
N ARG A 258 -11.14 2.02 19.57
CA ARG A 258 -12.44 1.60 20.12
C ARG A 258 -12.26 0.70 21.33
N ARG A 259 -12.27 1.32 22.49
CA ARG A 259 -12.28 0.59 23.76
C ARG A 259 -13.65 -0.07 23.97
N PRO A 260 -13.73 -1.39 24.15
CA PRO A 260 -15.02 -2.04 24.44
C PRO A 260 -15.54 -1.63 25.82
N GLU A 261 -16.84 -1.35 25.91
CA GLU A 261 -17.54 -0.97 27.15
C GLU A 261 -18.15 -2.17 27.88
N GLY A 262 -18.11 -3.36 27.29
CA GLY A 262 -18.69 -4.60 27.84
C GLY A 262 -18.17 -5.83 27.09
N ARG A 263 -18.72 -7.00 27.38
CA ARG A 263 -18.39 -8.27 26.73
C ARG A 263 -19.64 -8.96 26.20
N ASP A 264 -19.60 -9.40 24.96
CA ASP A 264 -20.62 -10.26 24.34
C ASP A 264 -20.05 -11.68 24.21
N ASN A 265 -20.53 -12.56 25.10
CA ASN A 265 -20.05 -13.94 25.15
C ASN A 265 -20.60 -14.83 24.02
N GLN A 266 -21.49 -14.33 23.19
CA GLN A 266 -22.00 -15.05 22.02
C GLN A 266 -21.36 -14.57 20.71
N ARG A 267 -20.53 -13.54 20.74
CA ARG A 267 -19.87 -12.98 19.55
C ARG A 267 -18.49 -13.57 19.34
N ILE A 268 -18.21 -13.95 18.09
CA ILE A 268 -16.87 -14.31 17.60
C ILE A 268 -16.52 -13.35 16.45
N SER A 269 -15.43 -12.60 16.60
CA SER A 269 -14.99 -11.67 15.59
C SER A 269 -13.88 -12.27 14.74
N ILE A 270 -14.02 -12.21 13.41
CA ILE A 270 -13.00 -12.62 12.45
C ILE A 270 -12.04 -11.45 12.25
N LEU A 271 -10.76 -11.70 12.44
CA LEU A 271 -9.65 -10.74 12.24
C LEU A 271 -8.74 -11.15 11.09
N GLY A 272 -8.29 -10.15 10.34
CA GLY A 272 -7.36 -10.36 9.22
C GLY A 272 -8.06 -10.69 7.89
N TYR A 273 -9.40 -10.69 7.84
CA TYR A 273 -10.11 -10.83 6.59
C TYR A 273 -10.03 -9.54 5.76
N SER A 274 -9.69 -9.69 4.50
CA SER A 274 -9.93 -8.71 3.44
C SER A 274 -10.03 -9.45 2.10
N ASP A 275 -10.73 -8.85 1.13
CA ASP A 275 -10.86 -9.45 -0.20
C ASP A 275 -9.50 -9.57 -0.91
N LEU A 276 -8.57 -8.67 -0.63
CA LEU A 276 -7.20 -8.75 -1.15
C LEU A 276 -6.42 -9.95 -0.58
N ALA A 277 -6.66 -10.29 0.71
CA ALA A 277 -5.94 -11.38 1.37
C ALA A 277 -6.51 -12.77 1.04
N LEU A 278 -7.84 -12.92 1.00
CA LEU A 278 -8.52 -14.22 0.84
C LEU A 278 -9.36 -14.34 -0.44
N GLY A 279 -9.50 -13.28 -1.23
CA GLY A 279 -10.29 -13.24 -2.45
C GLY A 279 -11.81 -13.27 -2.22
N SER A 280 -12.27 -13.99 -1.21
CA SER A 280 -13.71 -14.05 -0.85
C SER A 280 -13.89 -14.64 0.56
N ARG A 281 -15.13 -14.60 1.08
CA ARG A 281 -15.50 -15.23 2.37
C ARG A 281 -15.69 -16.74 2.28
N GLN A 282 -15.69 -17.31 1.08
CA GLN A 282 -15.95 -18.75 0.89
C GLN A 282 -15.08 -19.67 1.75
N PRO A 283 -13.76 -19.41 1.93
CA PRO A 283 -12.91 -20.23 2.81
C PRO A 283 -13.37 -20.25 4.28
N LEU A 284 -14.07 -19.19 4.73
CA LEU A 284 -14.51 -19.05 6.12
C LEU A 284 -15.90 -19.64 6.38
N ARG A 285 -16.65 -19.94 5.31
CA ARG A 285 -18.08 -20.32 5.39
C ARG A 285 -18.33 -21.51 6.30
N LEU A 286 -17.61 -22.59 6.14
CA LEU A 286 -17.82 -23.82 6.91
C LEU A 286 -17.59 -23.62 8.41
N GLY A 287 -16.52 -22.89 8.75
CA GLY A 287 -16.22 -22.57 10.16
C GLY A 287 -17.25 -21.64 10.77
N ALA A 288 -17.68 -20.60 10.03
CA ALA A 288 -18.72 -19.68 10.47
C ALA A 288 -20.07 -20.39 10.68
N GLU A 289 -20.50 -21.25 9.76
CA GLU A 289 -21.71 -22.04 9.86
C GLU A 289 -21.68 -22.99 11.08
N ALA A 290 -20.54 -23.67 11.29
CA ALA A 290 -20.38 -24.55 12.46
C ALA A 290 -20.46 -23.82 13.79
N LEU A 291 -19.95 -22.59 13.88
CA LEU A 291 -20.03 -21.74 15.06
C LEU A 291 -21.44 -21.18 15.25
N THR A 292 -22.09 -20.74 14.17
CA THR A 292 -23.47 -20.23 14.20
C THR A 292 -24.46 -21.32 14.64
N THR A 293 -24.28 -22.57 14.20
CA THR A 293 -25.10 -23.71 14.64
C THR A 293 -24.97 -23.96 16.15
N ARG A 294 -23.87 -23.52 16.77
CA ARG A 294 -23.65 -23.59 18.22
C ARG A 294 -24.12 -22.35 18.98
N GLY A 295 -24.82 -21.44 18.31
CA GLY A 295 -25.42 -20.24 18.93
C GLY A 295 -24.49 -19.03 18.97
N TYR A 296 -23.33 -19.07 18.31
CA TYR A 296 -22.45 -17.91 18.21
C TYR A 296 -22.84 -17.00 17.04
N GLN A 297 -22.70 -15.71 17.23
CA GLN A 297 -22.73 -14.71 16.17
C GLN A 297 -21.31 -14.54 15.62
N VAL A 298 -21.11 -14.86 14.35
CA VAL A 298 -19.81 -14.75 13.71
C VAL A 298 -19.82 -13.57 12.74
N CYS A 299 -18.95 -12.60 12.96
CA CYS A 299 -18.85 -11.39 12.16
C CYS A 299 -17.39 -11.05 11.84
N VAL A 300 -17.16 -10.43 10.70
CA VAL A 300 -15.86 -9.83 10.41
C VAL A 300 -15.74 -8.55 11.23
N TRP A 301 -14.66 -8.40 11.96
CA TRP A 301 -14.45 -7.24 12.79
C TRP A 301 -14.43 -5.95 11.96
N GLY A 302 -15.29 -5.02 12.32
CA GLY A 302 -15.50 -3.76 11.62
C GLY A 302 -16.67 -3.73 10.63
N GLU A 303 -17.26 -4.87 10.23
CA GLU A 303 -18.42 -4.90 9.31
C GLU A 303 -19.71 -4.34 9.88
N GLU A 304 -19.87 -4.42 11.19
CA GLU A 304 -21.10 -4.03 11.89
C GLU A 304 -21.27 -2.50 11.98
N GLY A 305 -20.42 -1.76 11.29
CA GLY A 305 -20.46 -0.31 11.23
C GLY A 305 -19.78 0.39 12.41
N PHE A 306 -19.19 1.53 12.14
CA PHE A 306 -18.57 2.37 13.16
C PHE A 306 -19.55 3.42 13.74
N GLY A 307 -20.78 3.52 13.20
CA GLY A 307 -21.77 4.52 13.56
C GLY A 307 -22.76 4.12 14.66
N GLY A 308 -22.97 2.85 14.92
CA GLY A 308 -23.95 2.33 15.85
C GLY A 308 -23.32 1.64 17.07
N GLY A 309 -24.04 1.51 18.15
CA GLY A 309 -23.59 1.01 19.46
C GLY A 309 -22.99 -0.41 19.54
N GLU A 310 -22.84 -1.11 18.44
CA GLU A 310 -22.54 -2.55 18.42
C GLU A 310 -21.06 -2.93 18.57
N LEU A 311 -20.12 -2.02 18.25
CA LEU A 311 -18.70 -2.22 18.59
C LEU A 311 -18.36 -1.92 20.06
N ARG A 312 -19.38 -1.67 20.88
CA ARG A 312 -19.18 -1.37 22.32
C ARG A 312 -18.84 -2.59 23.15
N SER A 313 -19.08 -3.81 22.64
CA SER A 313 -18.84 -5.03 23.39
C SER A 313 -17.66 -5.81 22.84
N ALA A 314 -16.74 -6.23 23.72
CA ALA A 314 -15.69 -7.17 23.37
C ALA A 314 -16.30 -8.52 22.96
N PRO A 315 -15.83 -9.17 21.89
CA PRO A 315 -16.25 -10.51 21.53
C PRO A 315 -15.79 -11.53 22.58
N ALA A 316 -16.44 -12.67 22.62
CA ALA A 316 -15.98 -13.81 23.42
C ALA A 316 -14.61 -14.30 22.97
N LEU A 317 -14.36 -14.25 21.65
CA LEU A 317 -13.18 -14.80 21.01
C LEU A 317 -12.89 -14.07 19.70
N ASN A 318 -11.61 -13.88 19.40
CA ASN A 318 -11.13 -13.45 18.09
C ASN A 318 -10.68 -14.67 17.26
N TRP A 319 -11.23 -14.83 16.07
CA TRP A 319 -10.80 -15.82 15.09
C TRP A 319 -9.89 -15.16 14.05
N VAL A 320 -8.59 -15.46 14.15
CA VAL A 320 -7.55 -14.92 13.27
C VAL A 320 -7.41 -15.81 12.05
N VAL A 321 -7.75 -15.30 10.88
CA VAL A 321 -7.81 -16.06 9.62
C VAL A 321 -6.61 -15.85 8.71
N THR A 322 -5.83 -14.78 8.95
CA THR A 322 -4.56 -14.50 8.25
C THR A 322 -3.53 -13.97 9.23
N ALA A 323 -2.26 -13.99 8.84
CA ALA A 323 -1.17 -13.46 9.65
C ALA A 323 -1.35 -11.97 10.01
N GLU A 324 -2.01 -11.22 9.15
CA GLU A 324 -2.28 -9.79 9.30
C GLU A 324 -3.21 -9.50 10.50
N GLY A 325 -4.05 -10.46 10.87
CA GLY A 325 -4.95 -10.32 12.03
C GLY A 325 -4.27 -10.54 13.38
N LEU A 326 -3.08 -11.15 13.39
CA LEU A 326 -2.44 -11.62 14.61
C LEU A 326 -2.01 -10.48 15.55
N GLY A 327 -1.48 -9.38 14.99
CA GLY A 327 -1.06 -8.24 15.80
C GLY A 327 -2.23 -7.55 16.51
N GLY A 328 -3.35 -7.34 15.80
CA GLY A 328 -4.59 -6.82 16.38
C GLY A 328 -5.17 -7.74 17.47
N ALA A 329 -5.16 -9.05 17.22
CA ALA A 329 -5.64 -10.03 18.20
C ALA A 329 -4.80 -10.04 19.48
N ARG A 330 -3.47 -10.03 19.37
CA ARG A 330 -2.56 -9.92 20.53
C ARG A 330 -2.77 -8.63 21.31
N GLN A 331 -2.97 -7.52 20.60
CA GLN A 331 -3.26 -6.24 21.26
C GLN A 331 -4.57 -6.29 22.02
N MET A 332 -5.63 -6.87 21.45
CA MET A 332 -6.92 -7.03 22.13
C MET A 332 -6.86 -8.00 23.30
N GLU A 333 -6.06 -9.04 23.22
CA GLU A 333 -5.83 -9.95 24.34
C GLU A 333 -5.13 -9.23 25.51
N ALA A 334 -4.06 -8.47 25.20
CA ALA A 334 -3.30 -7.71 26.19
C ALA A 334 -4.11 -6.60 26.85
N ASP A 335 -4.88 -5.83 26.08
CA ASP A 335 -5.59 -4.65 26.56
C ASP A 335 -6.96 -4.99 27.20
N TYR A 336 -7.65 -6.03 26.69
CA TYR A 336 -9.04 -6.31 27.02
C TYR A 336 -9.30 -7.76 27.46
N GLY A 337 -8.27 -8.62 27.48
CA GLY A 337 -8.40 -10.03 27.85
C GLY A 337 -9.25 -10.84 26.85
N ILE A 338 -9.33 -10.43 25.59
CA ILE A 338 -10.08 -11.14 24.55
C ILE A 338 -9.19 -12.24 23.99
N PRO A 339 -9.51 -13.53 24.24
CA PRO A 339 -8.71 -14.64 23.71
C PRO A 339 -8.82 -14.70 22.19
N TYR A 340 -7.83 -15.37 21.56
CA TYR A 340 -7.87 -15.60 20.12
C TYR A 340 -7.39 -17.00 19.74
N PHE A 341 -7.81 -17.48 18.59
CA PHE A 341 -7.22 -18.63 17.94
C PHE A 341 -6.89 -18.31 16.47
N CYS A 342 -5.91 -19.00 15.91
CA CYS A 342 -5.45 -18.82 14.53
C CYS A 342 -5.74 -20.07 13.70
N GLY A 343 -6.29 -19.89 12.52
CA GLY A 343 -6.47 -20.96 11.55
C GLY A 343 -7.61 -20.71 10.56
N LEU A 344 -7.57 -21.47 9.48
CA LEU A 344 -8.67 -21.64 8.55
C LEU A 344 -9.34 -23.00 8.82
N PRO A 345 -10.67 -23.10 8.62
CA PRO A 345 -11.38 -24.36 8.81
C PRO A 345 -10.96 -25.40 7.80
#